data_1edb16718c33262f3e47f92707d06c2c
#
_entry.id   1edb16718c33262f3e47f92707d06c2c
#
_cell.length_a   1.000
_cell.length_b   1.000
_cell.length_c   1.000
_cell.angle_alpha   90.00
_cell.angle_beta   90.00
_cell.angle_gamma   90.00
#
_symmetry.space_group_name_H-M   'P 1'
#
loop_
_entity.id
_entity.type
_entity.pdbx_description
1 polymer ?
#
loop_
_entity_poly.entity_id
_entity_poly.type
_entity_poly.pdbx_seq_one_letter_code
_entity_poly.pdbx_strand_id
1 'polypeptide(L)' 'MIGIAWMVEEGESLKDAIRQAALRHKKKFGYQPDYILVNPATAESLAVKGLTVVSSQFVGKSYTFLLYRGSKDESRV' A
#
# COMPACT_ATOMS: atom_id res chain seq x y z
N MET A 1 2.92 13.60 0.83
CA MET A 1 2.28 12.27 0.93
C MET A 1 2.50 11.69 2.31
N ILE A 2 1.43 11.25 2.94
CA ILE A 2 1.49 10.61 4.24
C ILE A 2 1.13 9.15 4.06
N GLY A 3 1.99 8.27 4.52
CA GLY A 3 1.76 6.86 4.33
C GLY A 3 2.50 6.00 5.33
N ILE A 4 2.36 4.70 5.17
CA ILE A 4 3.01 3.74 6.03
C ILE A 4 3.70 2.69 5.16
N ALA A 5 4.98 2.48 5.40
CA ALA A 5 5.74 1.44 4.73
C ALA A 5 5.64 0.16 5.56
N TRP A 6 5.49 -0.96 4.88
CA TRP A 6 5.30 -2.24 5.54
C TRP A 6 6.07 -3.32 4.82
N MET A 7 6.56 -4.27 5.59
CA MET A 7 7.27 -5.41 5.03
C MET A 7 6.51 -6.69 5.38
N VAL A 8 6.31 -7.54 4.38
CA VAL A 8 5.66 -8.84 4.58
C VAL A 8 6.67 -9.79 5.19
N GLU A 9 6.31 -10.37 6.32
CA GLU A 9 7.20 -11.31 7.00
C GLU A 9 7.11 -12.69 6.35
N GLU A 10 8.15 -13.46 6.54
CA GLU A 10 8.21 -14.83 6.03
C GLU A 10 7.05 -15.64 6.63
N GLY A 11 6.34 -16.36 5.76
CA GLY A 11 5.18 -17.13 6.18
C GLY A 11 3.88 -16.35 6.24
N GLU A 12 3.93 -15.04 6.05
CA GLU A 12 2.75 -14.20 6.06
C GLU A 12 2.27 -13.99 4.63
N SER A 13 0.94 -14.02 4.41
CA SER A 13 0.42 -13.73 3.08
C SER A 13 0.41 -12.22 2.85
N LEU A 14 0.59 -11.83 1.59
CA LEU A 14 0.56 -10.42 1.22
C LEU A 14 -0.77 -9.78 1.57
N LYS A 15 -1.87 -10.48 1.36
CA LYS A 15 -3.20 -9.95 1.68
C LYS A 15 -3.38 -9.68 3.16
N ASP A 16 -2.87 -10.58 4.00
CA ASP A 16 -2.95 -10.39 5.44
C ASP A 16 -2.09 -9.23 5.89
N ALA A 17 -0.90 -9.12 5.31
CA ALA A 17 -0.01 -7.99 5.60
C ALA A 17 -0.66 -6.66 5.22
N ILE A 18 -1.30 -6.61 4.07
CA ILE A 18 -2.00 -5.40 3.62
C ILE A 18 -3.14 -5.04 4.58
N ARG A 19 -3.89 -6.05 5.01
CA ARG A 19 -4.99 -5.81 5.96
C ARG A 19 -4.49 -5.24 7.28
N GLN A 20 -3.42 -5.82 7.81
CA GLN A 20 -2.84 -5.33 9.05
C GLN A 20 -2.28 -3.92 8.90
N ALA A 21 -1.60 -3.66 7.78
CA ALA A 21 -1.06 -2.34 7.52
C ALA A 21 -2.16 -1.30 7.35
N ALA A 22 -3.27 -1.68 6.72
CA ALA A 22 -4.40 -0.77 6.55
C ALA A 22 -5.03 -0.40 7.90
N LEU A 23 -5.15 -1.37 8.80
CA LEU A 23 -5.65 -1.11 10.15
C LEU A 23 -4.70 -0.17 10.90
N ARG A 24 -3.41 -0.40 10.76
CA ARG A 24 -2.41 0.45 11.38
C ARG A 24 -2.47 1.87 10.84
N HIS A 25 -2.67 2.00 9.53
CA HIS A 25 -2.79 3.30 8.88
C HIS A 25 -3.98 4.06 9.44
N LYS A 26 -5.14 3.39 9.54
CA LYS A 26 -6.33 4.02 10.09
C LYS A 26 -6.12 4.43 11.55
N LYS A 27 -5.47 3.57 12.33
CA LYS A 27 -5.21 3.86 13.73
C LYS A 27 -4.26 5.04 13.90
N LYS A 28 -3.24 5.13 13.03
CA LYS A 28 -2.23 6.17 13.13
C LYS A 28 -2.72 7.51 12.58
N PHE A 29 -3.43 7.49 11.46
CA PHE A 29 -3.83 8.72 10.76
C PHE A 29 -5.30 9.05 10.87
N GLY A 30 -6.13 8.12 11.34
CA GLY A 30 -7.57 8.36 11.50
C GLY A 30 -8.41 8.11 10.26
N TYR A 31 -7.81 7.61 9.17
CA TYR A 31 -8.54 7.33 7.93
C TYR A 31 -7.90 6.16 7.18
N GLN A 32 -8.68 5.56 6.28
CA GLN A 32 -8.22 4.43 5.49
C GLN A 32 -7.31 4.90 4.36
N PRO A 33 -6.33 4.08 3.96
CA PRO A 33 -5.52 4.37 2.78
C PRO A 33 -6.33 4.16 1.51
N ASP A 34 -5.98 4.86 0.43
CA ASP A 34 -6.58 4.73 -0.89
C ASP A 34 -5.70 3.96 -1.85
N TYR A 35 -4.40 4.03 -1.65
CA TYR A 35 -3.42 3.55 -2.61
C TYR A 35 -2.46 2.59 -1.96
N ILE A 36 -1.99 1.63 -2.76
CA ILE A 36 -0.90 0.77 -2.37
C ILE A 36 0.17 0.85 -3.46
N LEU A 37 1.39 1.15 -3.04
CA LEU A 37 2.53 1.23 -3.93
C LEU A 37 3.32 -0.05 -3.79
N VAL A 38 3.51 -0.77 -4.87
CA VAL A 38 4.16 -2.07 -4.86
C VAL A 38 5.17 -2.18 -5.99
N ASN A 39 6.02 -3.20 -5.89
CA ASN A 39 6.94 -3.56 -6.94
C ASN A 39 6.15 -3.91 -8.21
N PRO A 40 6.67 -3.59 -9.42
CA PRO A 40 5.95 -3.89 -10.66
C PRO A 40 5.55 -5.35 -10.83
N ALA A 41 6.38 -6.28 -10.40
CA ALA A 41 6.06 -7.70 -10.49
C ALA A 41 4.86 -8.05 -9.60
N THR A 42 4.77 -7.44 -8.43
CA THR A 42 3.65 -7.63 -7.52
C THR A 42 2.38 -6.99 -8.07
N ALA A 43 2.51 -5.82 -8.70
CA ALA A 43 1.37 -5.09 -9.23
C ALA A 43 0.62 -5.88 -10.31
N GLU A 44 1.32 -6.70 -11.08
CA GLU A 44 0.71 -7.48 -12.16
C GLU A 44 -0.35 -8.45 -11.67
N SER A 45 -0.17 -8.99 -10.47
CA SER A 45 -1.07 -10.01 -9.94
C SER A 45 -1.88 -9.56 -8.72
N LEU A 46 -1.65 -8.34 -8.24
CA LEU A 46 -2.30 -7.88 -7.03
C LEU A 46 -3.60 -7.15 -7.35
N ALA A 47 -4.66 -7.58 -6.68
CA ALA A 47 -5.94 -6.89 -6.72
C ALA A 47 -6.47 -6.82 -5.30
N VAL A 48 -6.69 -5.62 -4.80
CA VAL A 48 -7.20 -5.42 -3.44
C VAL A 48 -8.40 -4.48 -3.51
N LYS A 49 -9.52 -4.95 -3.01
CA LYS A 49 -10.74 -4.16 -3.00
C LYS A 49 -10.55 -2.92 -2.12
N GLY A 50 -10.89 -1.77 -2.66
CA GLY A 50 -10.79 -0.52 -1.92
C GLY A 50 -9.45 0.18 -2.01
N LEU A 51 -8.47 -0.43 -2.69
CA LEU A 51 -7.16 0.17 -2.87
C LEU A 51 -6.83 0.24 -4.36
N THR A 52 -6.28 1.37 -4.77
CA THR A 52 -5.74 1.51 -6.12
C THR A 52 -4.29 1.04 -6.11
N VAL A 53 -3.98 0.05 -6.92
CA VAL A 53 -2.63 -0.51 -7.00
C VAL A 53 -1.78 0.35 -7.93
N VAL A 54 -0.66 0.83 -7.41
CA VAL A 54 0.28 1.63 -8.19
C VAL A 54 1.62 0.90 -8.19
N SER A 55 2.17 0.66 -9.36
CA SER A 55 3.48 0.04 -9.44
C SER A 55 4.58 1.11 -9.39
N SER A 56 5.69 0.77 -8.76
CA SER A 56 6.83 1.67 -8.70
C SER A 56 8.12 0.87 -8.69
N GLN A 57 9.01 1.21 -9.61
CA GLN A 57 10.32 0.59 -9.64
C GLN A 57 11.18 0.96 -8.44
N PHE A 58 10.79 1.99 -7.70
CA PHE A 58 11.48 2.34 -6.46
C PHE A 58 11.18 1.40 -5.32
N VAL A 59 10.10 0.62 -5.44
CA VAL A 59 9.83 -0.47 -4.50
C VAL A 59 10.56 -1.69 -5.06
N GLY A 60 11.79 -1.85 -4.63
CA GLY A 60 12.68 -2.84 -5.24
C GLY A 60 12.45 -4.28 -4.81
N LYS A 61 11.59 -4.51 -3.84
CA LYS A 61 11.38 -5.84 -3.28
C LYS A 61 9.90 -6.20 -3.27
N SER A 62 9.59 -7.42 -3.69
CA SER A 62 8.21 -7.88 -3.79
C SER A 62 7.52 -8.08 -2.45
N TYR A 63 8.28 -8.15 -1.37
CA TYR A 63 7.72 -8.31 -0.03
C TYR A 63 7.57 -7.00 0.74
N THR A 64 7.72 -5.86 0.05
CA THR A 64 7.52 -4.55 0.67
C THR A 64 6.44 -3.79 -0.10
N PHE A 65 5.76 -2.92 0.61
CA PHE A 65 4.77 -2.05 -0.01
C PHE A 65 4.57 -0.80 0.83
N LEU A 66 3.93 0.19 0.24
CA LEU A 66 3.61 1.44 0.91
C LEU A 66 2.11 1.69 0.77
N LEU A 67 1.43 1.92 1.88
CA LEU A 67 0.04 2.34 1.86
C LEU A 67 -0.02 3.84 2.10
N TYR A 68 -0.82 4.53 1.31
CA TYR A 68 -0.98 5.96 1.48
C TYR A 68 -2.35 6.41 1.02
N ARG A 69 -2.72 7.61 1.40
CA ARG A 69 -3.96 8.22 0.94
C ARG A 69 -3.63 9.36 0.01
N GLY A 70 -4.15 9.26 -1.22
CA GLY A 70 -4.02 10.33 -2.17
C GLY A 70 -5.00 11.44 -1.84
N SER A 71 -4.58 12.67 -1.99
CA SER A 71 -5.43 13.81 -1.77
C SER A 71 -5.98 14.30 -3.10
N LYS A 72 -7.25 14.70 -3.11
CA LYS A 72 -7.83 15.31 -4.30
C LYS A 72 -7.12 16.61 -4.65
N ASP A 73 -6.62 17.29 -3.64
CA ASP A 73 -5.87 18.50 -3.86
C ASP A 73 -4.55 18.23 -4.56
N GLU A 74 -3.93 17.11 -4.24
CA GLU A 74 -2.70 16.71 -4.92
C GLU A 74 -2.93 16.44 -6.39
N SER A 75 -4.07 15.88 -6.74
CA SER A 75 -4.37 15.54 -8.12
C SER A 75 -4.69 16.76 -8.98
N ARG A 76 -4.92 17.89 -8.37
CA ARG A 76 -5.24 19.13 -9.08
C ARG A 76 -4.02 20.02 -9.31
N VAL A 77 -2.94 19.69 -8.75
CA VAL A 77 -1.73 20.50 -8.87
C VAL A 77 -0.98 20.21 -10.15
#